data_498ec98263fd67f831e44a74f81fd243
#
_entry.id   498ec98263fd67f831e44a74f81fd243
#
_cell.length_a   1.000
_cell.length_b   1.000
_cell.length_c   1.000
_cell.angle_alpha   90.00
_cell.angle_beta   90.00
_cell.angle_gamma   90.00
#
_symmetry.space_group_name_H-M   'P 1'
#
loop_
_entity.id
_entity.type
_entity.pdbx_description
1 polymer ?
#
loop_
_entity_poly.entity_id
_entity_poly.type
_entity_poly.pdbx_seq_one_letter_code
_entity_poly.pdbx_strand_id
1 'polypeptide(L)' 'MKKEILSPMPGTVVDVLISKGDKVMEGQDAVVIDAMKMENRIQVPADGTVADVLVALKDKVAANQVMVVIE' A
#
# COMPACT_ATOMS: atom_id res chain seq x y z
N MET A 1 6.75 -9.46 -13.71
CA MET A 1 6.52 -8.02 -13.98
C MET A 1 6.21 -7.32 -12.68
N LYS A 2 6.73 -6.12 -12.51
CA LYS A 2 6.47 -5.34 -11.30
C LYS A 2 5.10 -4.71 -11.36
N LYS A 3 4.39 -4.74 -10.24
CA LYS A 3 3.14 -4.02 -10.03
C LYS A 3 3.36 -3.04 -8.89
N GLU A 4 2.72 -1.88 -8.98
CA GLU A 4 2.84 -0.86 -7.95
C GLU A 4 1.48 -0.66 -7.27
N ILE A 5 1.53 -0.50 -5.96
CA ILE A 5 0.33 -0.13 -5.20
C ILE A 5 0.39 1.38 -5.01
N LEU A 6 -0.56 2.07 -5.62
CA LEU A 6 -0.63 3.54 -5.59
C LEU A 6 -1.67 3.98 -4.58
N SER A 7 -1.39 5.12 -3.94
CA SER A 7 -2.40 5.76 -3.10
C SER A 7 -3.50 6.36 -3.99
N PRO A 8 -4.77 6.02 -3.77
CA PRO A 8 -5.86 6.57 -4.60
C PRO A 8 -6.18 8.03 -4.27
N MET A 9 -5.72 8.51 -3.13
CA MET A 9 -6.03 9.86 -2.66
C MET A 9 -4.98 10.30 -1.65
N PRO A 10 -4.85 11.61 -1.40
CA PRO A 10 -3.95 12.09 -0.35
C PRO A 10 -4.43 11.62 1.02
N GLY A 11 -3.51 11.24 1.88
CA GLY A 11 -3.85 10.80 3.23
C GLY A 11 -2.61 10.51 4.06
N THR A 12 -2.83 9.92 5.23
CA THR A 12 -1.76 9.53 6.14
C THR A 12 -1.80 8.02 6.35
N VAL A 13 -0.64 7.38 6.29
CA VAL A 13 -0.53 5.94 6.51
C VAL A 13 -0.75 5.66 7.99
N VAL A 14 -1.78 4.88 8.29
CA VAL A 14 -2.10 4.50 9.68
C VAL A 14 -1.75 3.06 9.98
N ASP A 15 -1.56 2.23 8.96
CA ASP A 15 -1.09 0.86 9.16
C ASP A 15 -0.44 0.35 7.87
N VAL A 16 0.56 -0.52 8.03
CA VAL A 16 1.21 -1.23 6.93
C VAL A 16 1.16 -2.71 7.28
N LEU A 17 0.41 -3.48 6.51
CA LEU A 17 0.07 -4.86 6.83
C LEU A 17 0.95 -5.88 6.15
N ILE A 18 1.86 -5.44 5.28
CA ILE A 18 2.76 -6.30 4.53
C ILE A 18 4.19 -5.80 4.69
N SER A 19 5.15 -6.70 4.46
CA SER A 19 6.57 -6.40 4.58
C SER A 19 7.32 -6.90 3.35
N LYS A 20 8.49 -6.31 3.11
CA LYS A 20 9.36 -6.74 2.03
C LYS A 20 9.64 -8.23 2.15
N GLY A 21 9.46 -8.96 1.06
CA GLY A 21 9.65 -10.41 0.99
C GLY A 21 8.39 -11.22 1.23
N ASP A 22 7.30 -10.60 1.69
CA ASP A 22 6.04 -11.31 1.91
C ASP A 22 5.41 -11.76 0.59
N LYS A 23 4.81 -12.92 0.60
CA LYS A 23 3.96 -13.35 -0.50
C LYS A 23 2.55 -12.83 -0.26
N VAL A 24 1.98 -12.23 -1.27
CA VAL A 24 0.67 -11.57 -1.18
C VAL A 24 -0.24 -12.05 -2.30
N MET A 25 -1.53 -11.92 -2.06
CA MET A 25 -2.56 -12.33 -3.01
C MET A 25 -3.44 -11.14 -3.37
N GLU A 26 -3.96 -11.15 -4.58
CA GLU A 26 -4.89 -10.12 -5.04
C GLU A 26 -6.05 -9.98 -4.05
N GLY A 27 -6.40 -8.74 -3.72
CA GLY A 27 -7.47 -8.44 -2.78
C GLY A 27 -7.05 -8.42 -1.32
N GLN A 28 -5.81 -8.83 -1.01
CA GLN A 28 -5.29 -8.76 0.36
C GLN A 28 -5.05 -7.31 0.75
N ASP A 29 -5.39 -6.95 1.99
CA ASP A 29 -5.15 -5.59 2.48
C ASP A 29 -3.65 -5.37 2.65
N ALA A 30 -3.13 -4.29 2.09
CA ALA A 30 -1.71 -3.98 2.12
C ALA A 30 -1.38 -2.80 3.04
N VAL A 31 -2.07 -1.70 2.85
CA VAL A 31 -1.83 -0.45 3.57
C VAL A 31 -3.19 0.14 3.93
N VAL A 32 -3.27 0.75 5.11
CA VAL A 32 -4.45 1.50 5.52
C VAL A 32 -4.06 2.97 5.59
N ILE A 33 -4.81 3.81 4.91
CA ILE A 33 -4.59 5.27 4.98
C ILE A 33 -5.82 5.94 5.58
N ASP A 34 -5.56 7.02 6.32
CA ASP A 34 -6.61 7.90 6.83
C ASP A 34 -6.71 9.08 5.88
N ALA A 35 -7.84 9.19 5.20
CA ALA A 35 -8.11 10.26 4.25
C ALA A 35 -9.53 10.74 4.46
N MET A 36 -9.72 12.05 4.53
CA MET A 36 -11.05 12.66 4.68
C MET A 36 -11.80 12.12 5.90
N LYS A 37 -11.07 11.90 7.00
CA LYS A 37 -11.61 11.40 8.29
C LYS A 37 -12.14 9.97 8.22
N MET A 38 -11.73 9.21 7.19
CA MET A 38 -12.10 7.80 7.03
C MET A 38 -10.87 6.96 6.81
N GLU A 39 -10.90 5.73 7.32
CA GLU A 39 -9.85 4.76 7.02
C GLU A 39 -10.16 4.08 5.70
N ASN A 40 -9.16 4.03 4.83
CA ASN A 40 -9.27 3.40 3.53
C ASN A 40 -8.23 2.29 3.44
N ARG A 41 -8.68 1.07 3.16
CA ARG A 41 -7.80 -0.08 2.98
C ARG A 41 -7.42 -0.19 1.52
N ILE A 42 -6.12 -0.20 1.28
CA ILE A 42 -5.58 -0.30 -0.07
C ILE A 42 -5.15 -1.76 -0.27
N GLN A 43 -5.69 -2.38 -1.29
CA GLN A 43 -5.52 -3.82 -1.52
C GLN A 43 -4.44 -4.09 -2.56
N VAL A 44 -3.87 -5.30 -2.46
CA VAL A 44 -2.89 -5.79 -3.43
C VAL A 44 -3.60 -6.00 -4.77
N PRO A 45 -3.06 -5.47 -5.89
CA PRO A 45 -3.72 -5.57 -7.20
C PRO A 45 -3.52 -6.90 -7.91
N ALA A 46 -2.55 -7.69 -7.50
CA ALA A 46 -2.25 -8.97 -8.13
C ALA A 46 -1.41 -9.83 -7.20
N ASP A 47 -1.46 -11.15 -7.41
CA ASP A 47 -0.61 -12.07 -6.65
C ASP A 47 0.86 -11.79 -6.93
N GLY A 48 1.70 -11.94 -5.93
CA GLY A 48 3.13 -11.75 -6.10
C GLY A 48 3.87 -11.73 -4.79
N THR A 49 5.08 -11.17 -4.82
CA THR A 49 5.93 -11.01 -3.65
C THR A 49 6.24 -9.53 -3.48
N VAL A 50 6.21 -9.05 -2.24
CA VAL A 50 6.53 -7.65 -1.96
C VAL A 50 8.01 -7.41 -2.22
N ALA A 51 8.30 -6.60 -3.24
CA ALA A 51 9.67 -6.25 -3.61
C ALA A 51 10.20 -5.13 -2.75
N ASP A 52 9.36 -4.16 -2.42
CA ASP A 52 9.75 -3.03 -1.57
C ASP A 52 8.52 -2.37 -0.96
N VAL A 53 8.71 -1.79 0.22
CA VAL A 53 7.70 -0.98 0.91
C VAL A 53 8.28 0.41 1.07
N LEU A 54 7.64 1.38 0.42
CA LEU A 54 8.18 2.74 0.31
C LEU A 54 7.56 3.72 1.29
N VAL A 55 6.66 3.25 2.16
CA VAL A 55 5.99 4.08 3.15
C VAL A 55 6.11 3.46 4.53
N ALA A 56 5.96 4.28 5.56
CA ALA A 56 5.97 3.85 6.95
C ALA A 56 4.77 4.44 7.67
N LEU A 57 4.52 3.98 8.89
CA LEU A 57 3.45 4.52 9.73
C LEU A 57 3.60 6.03 9.86
N LYS A 58 2.49 6.73 9.77
CA LYS A 58 2.37 8.19 9.89
C LYS A 58 2.93 8.98 8.72
N ASP A 59 3.42 8.31 7.68
CA ASP A 59 3.82 9.01 6.46
C ASP A 59 2.61 9.61 5.78
N LYS A 60 2.79 10.80 5.20
CA LYS A 60 1.78 11.42 4.36
C LYS A 60 2.02 11.02 2.92
N VAL A 61 0.95 10.67 2.23
CA VAL A 61 1.04 10.27 0.82
C VAL A 61 0.16 11.17 -0.02
N ALA A 62 0.61 11.40 -1.26
CA ALA A 62 -0.16 12.14 -2.25
C ALA A 62 -0.94 11.16 -3.12
N ALA A 63 -1.92 11.66 -3.85
CA ALA A 63 -2.64 10.84 -4.82
C ALA A 63 -1.66 10.29 -5.86
N ASN A 64 -1.81 9.02 -6.21
CA ASN A 64 -0.97 8.29 -7.18
C ASN A 64 0.48 8.09 -6.73
N GLN A 65 0.80 8.35 -5.47
CA GLN A 65 2.12 8.05 -4.95
C GLN A 65 2.30 6.55 -4.81
N VAL A 66 3.45 6.03 -5.22
CA VAL A 66 3.76 4.60 -5.08
C VAL A 66 4.04 4.30 -3.62
N MET A 67 3.30 3.35 -3.05
CA MET A 67 3.45 2.95 -1.66
C MET A 67 4.19 1.62 -1.51
N VAL A 68 3.92 0.67 -2.39
CA VAL A 68 4.50 -0.67 -2.33
C VAL A 68 4.76 -1.14 -3.76
N VAL A 69 5.83 -1.90 -3.93
CA VAL A 69 6.15 -2.53 -5.22
C VAL A 69 6.01 -4.04 -5.06
N ILE A 70 5.26 -4.66 -5.96
CA ILE A 70 5.02 -6.11 -5.99
C ILE A 70 5.70 -6.71 -7.22
N GLU A 71 6.34 -7.82 -7.03
CA GLU A 71 6.97 -8.58 -8.13
C GLU A 71 6.32 -9.94 -8.35
#